data_dcaad7d2fc350bf3ca9ca2210ee08f40
#
_entry.id   dcaad7d2fc350bf3ca9ca2210ee08f40
#
_cell.length_a   1.000
_cell.length_b   1.000
_cell.length_c   1.000
_cell.angle_alpha   90.00
_cell.angle_beta   90.00
_cell.angle_gamma   90.00
#
_symmetry.space_group_name_H-M   'P 1'
#
loop_
_entity.id
_entity.type
_entity.pdbx_description
1 polymer ?
#
loop_
_entity_poly.entity_id
_entity_poly.type
_entity_poly.pdbx_seq_one_letter_code
_entity_poly.pdbx_strand_id
1 'polypeptide(L)'
;NVNNKIYLNNSAIRNLALTSDPANGRLIDSRGNEQDSIVINNCYVYNNTAHIVRFDNVVTNYFGIKHSTFYNVGHHIQINYAIKVEIENNIFANVGWKSSVESNVFWQISIPKKDERAQDIRMSVCNNNLFFSEEFERLFAKYPQNLKRNTLSDDGYQLIEEGKLTFKDNFSEVLTFDYPPVLPMEYIDKFFENMGSNMSKWADLPFYVDEDGIEGIEVGKTFTFHYSTSSKSATASTTQGPIGASF
;
A
#
# COMPACT_ATOMS: atom_id res chain seq x y z
N ASN A 1 6.22 -26.75 -11.87
CA ASN A 1 4.96 -26.24 -11.28
C ASN A 1 5.31 -25.56 -9.96
N VAL A 2 5.18 -24.24 -9.93
CA VAL A 2 5.27 -23.47 -8.69
C VAL A 2 3.96 -23.67 -7.93
N ASN A 3 4.04 -23.99 -6.66
CA ASN A 3 2.85 -24.25 -5.83
C ASN A 3 2.86 -23.42 -4.53
N ASN A 4 3.60 -22.30 -4.54
CA ASN A 4 3.66 -21.41 -3.40
C ASN A 4 2.43 -20.49 -3.39
N LYS A 5 1.61 -20.60 -2.35
CA LYS A 5 0.38 -19.80 -2.18
C LYS A 5 0.41 -19.11 -0.84
N ILE A 6 0.12 -17.80 -0.85
CA ILE A 6 0.01 -16.99 0.35
C ILE A 6 -1.41 -16.42 0.39
N TYR A 7 -2.13 -16.71 1.46
CA TYR A 7 -3.47 -16.21 1.70
C TYR A 7 -3.55 -15.53 3.07
N LEU A 8 -3.85 -14.25 3.07
CA LEU A 8 -4.17 -13.48 4.26
C LEU A 8 -5.64 -13.10 4.18
N ASN A 9 -6.44 -13.60 5.10
CA ASN A 9 -7.87 -13.35 5.13
C ASN A 9 -8.32 -12.95 6.53
N ASN A 10 -9.23 -11.99 6.64
CA ASN A 10 -9.88 -11.57 7.88
C ASN A 10 -8.85 -11.34 9.01
N SER A 11 -7.81 -10.59 8.72
CA SER A 11 -6.65 -10.44 9.61
C SER A 11 -6.29 -8.97 9.81
N ALA A 12 -5.87 -8.64 11.03
CA ALA A 12 -5.24 -7.36 11.33
C ALA A 12 -3.72 -7.56 11.49
N ILE A 13 -2.94 -6.92 10.63
CA ILE A 13 -1.49 -7.01 10.60
C ILE A 13 -0.92 -5.60 10.78
N ARG A 14 -0.02 -5.45 11.73
CA ARG A 14 0.42 -4.11 12.14
C ARG A 14 1.88 -4.04 12.54
N ASN A 15 2.41 -2.82 12.55
CA ASN A 15 3.71 -2.47 13.12
C ASN A 15 4.87 -3.25 12.48
N LEU A 16 4.80 -3.42 11.16
CA LEU A 16 5.89 -3.99 10.37
C LEU A 16 6.89 -2.87 10.06
N ALA A 17 7.61 -2.45 11.09
CA ALA A 17 8.55 -1.36 11.00
C ALA A 17 9.93 -1.80 11.52
N LEU A 18 10.95 -1.48 10.74
CA LEU A 18 12.32 -1.50 11.19
C LEU A 18 12.85 -0.06 11.02
N THR A 19 12.87 0.70 12.10
CA THR A 19 13.23 2.13 12.06
C THR A 19 14.66 2.37 11.59
N SER A 20 15.58 1.48 11.94
CA SER A 20 16.98 1.51 11.49
C SER A 20 17.16 1.15 10.01
N ASP A 21 16.22 0.44 9.41
CA ASP A 21 16.19 0.13 7.98
C ASP A 21 14.75 0.11 7.46
N PRO A 22 14.16 1.28 7.22
CA PRO A 22 12.76 1.40 6.84
C PRO A 22 12.41 0.76 5.49
N ALA A 23 13.39 0.28 4.73
CA ALA A 23 13.15 -0.52 3.53
C ALA A 23 12.75 -1.98 3.85
N ASN A 24 12.89 -2.43 5.09
CA ASN A 24 12.67 -3.82 5.49
C ASN A 24 11.36 -4.10 6.25
N GLY A 25 10.54 -3.11 6.53
CA GLY A 25 9.20 -3.31 7.13
C GLY A 25 8.17 -3.74 6.08
N ARG A 26 8.26 -4.96 5.51
CA ARG A 26 7.37 -5.46 4.45
C ARG A 26 6.36 -6.46 5.02
N LEU A 27 5.14 -6.46 4.47
CA LEU A 27 4.16 -7.49 4.84
C LEU A 27 4.51 -8.83 4.19
N ILE A 28 4.81 -8.81 2.88
CA ILE A 28 5.22 -10.00 2.13
C ILE A 28 6.48 -9.65 1.34
N ASP A 29 7.48 -10.54 1.41
CA ASP A 29 8.71 -10.45 0.63
C ASP A 29 8.86 -11.73 -0.22
N SER A 30 8.57 -11.63 -1.52
CA SER A 30 8.57 -12.76 -2.45
C SER A 30 9.89 -12.91 -3.23
N ARG A 31 11.00 -12.45 -2.68
CA ARG A 31 12.30 -12.46 -3.36
C ARG A 31 12.75 -13.86 -3.77
N GLY A 32 13.17 -13.97 -5.03
CA GLY A 32 13.87 -15.14 -5.56
C GLY A 32 13.02 -16.39 -5.80
N ASN A 33 11.73 -16.36 -5.47
CA ASN A 33 10.84 -17.51 -5.66
C ASN A 33 9.58 -17.11 -6.41
N GLU A 34 9.26 -17.82 -7.47
CA GLU A 34 7.96 -17.66 -8.13
C GLU A 34 6.82 -18.02 -7.18
N GLN A 35 5.72 -17.28 -7.30
CA GLN A 35 4.51 -17.51 -6.53
C GLN A 35 3.38 -17.95 -7.47
N ASP A 36 2.61 -18.94 -7.06
CA ASP A 36 1.37 -19.27 -7.76
C ASP A 36 0.29 -18.23 -7.44
N SER A 37 0.14 -17.89 -6.16
CA SER A 37 -0.80 -16.85 -5.78
C SER A 37 -0.43 -16.14 -4.48
N ILE A 38 -0.71 -14.83 -4.46
CA ILE A 38 -0.69 -13.99 -3.26
C ILE A 38 -2.05 -13.31 -3.17
N VAL A 39 -2.76 -13.54 -2.07
CA VAL A 39 -4.10 -12.97 -1.83
C VAL A 39 -4.15 -12.31 -0.46
N ILE A 40 -4.61 -11.06 -0.44
CA ILE A 40 -4.92 -10.30 0.77
C ILE A 40 -6.39 -9.90 0.67
N ASN A 41 -7.22 -10.46 1.54
CA ASN A 41 -8.66 -10.26 1.47
C ASN A 41 -9.25 -9.96 2.83
N ASN A 42 -10.05 -8.90 2.91
CA ASN A 42 -10.69 -8.44 4.14
C ASN A 42 -9.68 -8.31 5.30
N CYS A 43 -8.62 -7.53 5.06
CA CYS A 43 -7.54 -7.34 6.03
C CYS A 43 -7.37 -5.87 6.40
N TYR A 44 -7.01 -5.62 7.67
CA TYR A 44 -6.42 -4.36 8.10
C TYR A 44 -4.90 -4.49 8.11
N VAL A 45 -4.20 -3.62 7.40
CA VAL A 45 -2.72 -3.55 7.38
C VAL A 45 -2.31 -2.13 7.69
N TYR A 46 -1.59 -1.92 8.78
CA TYR A 46 -1.25 -0.56 9.19
C TYR A 46 0.11 -0.46 9.89
N ASN A 47 0.66 0.76 9.86
CA ASN A 47 1.98 1.09 10.41
C ASN A 47 3.09 0.22 9.81
N ASN A 48 3.26 0.33 8.50
CA ASN A 48 4.22 -0.45 7.74
C ASN A 48 5.24 0.48 7.07
N THR A 49 6.52 0.35 7.38
CA THR A 49 7.55 1.27 6.84
C THR A 49 7.89 1.01 5.38
N ALA A 50 7.60 -0.17 4.85
CA ALA A 50 7.97 -0.54 3.49
C ALA A 50 6.76 -1.00 2.63
N HIS A 51 6.98 -1.92 1.71
CA HIS A 51 5.96 -2.38 0.75
C HIS A 51 4.90 -3.28 1.41
N ILE A 52 3.68 -3.23 0.90
CA ILE A 52 2.67 -4.26 1.17
C ILE A 52 3.20 -5.60 0.66
N VAL A 53 3.56 -5.67 -0.62
CA VAL A 53 4.25 -6.81 -1.21
C VAL A 53 5.47 -6.31 -1.95
N ARG A 54 6.63 -6.91 -1.69
CA ARG A 54 7.81 -6.73 -2.51
C ARG A 54 7.93 -7.86 -3.50
N PHE A 55 7.87 -7.51 -4.77
CA PHE A 55 8.19 -8.40 -5.87
C PHE A 55 9.62 -8.09 -6.34
N ASP A 56 10.48 -9.09 -6.36
CA ASP A 56 11.70 -9.02 -7.13
C ASP A 56 11.44 -9.59 -8.55
N ASN A 57 12.44 -9.78 -9.36
CA ASN A 57 12.37 -10.19 -10.76
C ASN A 57 11.86 -11.65 -10.96
N VAL A 58 10.82 -12.02 -10.24
CA VAL A 58 10.19 -13.36 -10.29
C VAL A 58 8.70 -13.25 -10.55
N VAL A 59 8.16 -14.16 -11.32
CA VAL A 59 6.76 -14.10 -11.73
C VAL A 59 5.83 -14.57 -10.62
N THR A 60 4.74 -13.83 -10.45
CA THR A 60 3.57 -14.23 -9.65
C THR A 60 2.39 -14.48 -10.59
N ASN A 61 1.84 -15.69 -10.59
CA ASN A 61 0.75 -16.02 -11.51
C ASN A 61 -0.54 -15.28 -11.18
N TYR A 62 -0.87 -15.14 -9.87
CA TYR A 62 -2.03 -14.40 -9.43
C TYR A 62 -1.72 -13.51 -8.21
N PHE A 63 -2.11 -12.24 -8.28
CA PHE A 63 -2.03 -11.30 -7.17
C PHE A 63 -3.39 -10.63 -6.94
N GLY A 64 -3.96 -10.81 -5.75
CA GLY A 64 -5.24 -10.25 -5.37
C GLY A 64 -5.18 -9.44 -4.08
N ILE A 65 -5.77 -8.24 -4.08
CA ILE A 65 -6.06 -7.45 -2.88
C ILE A 65 -7.51 -7.02 -2.97
N LYS A 66 -8.35 -7.49 -2.03
CA LYS A 66 -9.77 -7.20 -2.05
C LYS A 66 -10.30 -6.81 -0.67
N HIS A 67 -11.24 -5.88 -0.64
CA HIS A 67 -11.93 -5.48 0.59
C HIS A 67 -11.00 -5.23 1.78
N SER A 68 -9.84 -4.65 1.55
CA SER A 68 -8.82 -4.45 2.58
C SER A 68 -8.55 -2.98 2.82
N THR A 69 -8.18 -2.65 4.06
CA THR A 69 -7.81 -1.29 4.45
C THR A 69 -6.32 -1.25 4.81
N PHE A 70 -5.60 -0.38 4.11
CA PHE A 70 -4.19 -0.11 4.34
C PHE A 70 -4.06 1.31 4.90
N TYR A 71 -3.38 1.44 6.03
CA TYR A 71 -3.24 2.72 6.71
C TYR A 71 -1.78 2.94 7.14
N ASN A 72 -1.21 4.08 6.74
CA ASN A 72 0.18 4.42 7.03
C ASN A 72 1.17 3.34 6.55
N VAL A 73 1.27 3.19 5.23
CA VAL A 73 2.24 2.31 4.56
C VAL A 73 3.24 3.14 3.79
N GLY A 74 4.53 2.96 4.06
CA GLY A 74 5.58 3.84 3.54
C GLY A 74 5.77 3.80 2.04
N HIS A 75 5.79 2.63 1.42
CA HIS A 75 6.04 2.50 -0.01
C HIS A 75 4.76 2.41 -0.85
N HIS A 76 4.92 2.72 -2.14
CA HIS A 76 3.91 2.57 -3.19
C HIS A 76 3.45 1.10 -3.34
N ILE A 77 2.34 0.92 -4.05
CA ILE A 77 1.85 -0.43 -4.35
C ILE A 77 2.62 -0.96 -5.55
N GLN A 78 3.40 -1.99 -5.30
CA GLN A 78 4.21 -2.65 -6.30
C GLN A 78 3.47 -3.85 -6.91
N ILE A 79 3.39 -3.91 -8.24
CA ILE A 79 2.75 -4.98 -9.01
C ILE A 79 3.75 -5.41 -10.09
N ASN A 80 4.93 -5.85 -9.65
CA ASN A 80 5.96 -6.21 -10.60
C ASN A 80 5.84 -7.70 -10.96
N TYR A 81 5.92 -8.00 -12.25
CA TYR A 81 5.95 -9.37 -12.78
C TYR A 81 4.72 -10.24 -12.43
N ALA A 82 3.58 -9.62 -12.11
CA ALA A 82 2.34 -10.36 -11.92
C ALA A 82 1.60 -10.57 -13.25
N ILE A 83 1.03 -11.75 -13.44
CA ILE A 83 0.32 -12.13 -14.69
C ILE A 83 -1.16 -11.79 -14.57
N LYS A 84 -1.82 -12.24 -13.51
CA LYS A 84 -3.22 -11.91 -13.23
C LYS A 84 -3.28 -11.09 -11.96
N VAL A 85 -3.95 -9.93 -12.02
CA VAL A 85 -4.06 -9.00 -10.89
C VAL A 85 -5.50 -8.58 -10.69
N GLU A 86 -5.95 -8.62 -9.45
CA GLU A 86 -7.25 -8.08 -9.03
C GLU A 86 -7.08 -7.25 -7.75
N ILE A 87 -7.13 -5.93 -7.88
CA ILE A 87 -7.06 -5.01 -6.73
C ILE A 87 -8.34 -4.19 -6.70
N GLU A 88 -9.28 -4.59 -5.85
CA GLU A 88 -10.63 -4.10 -5.92
C GLU A 88 -11.24 -3.84 -4.53
N ASN A 89 -12.00 -2.75 -4.44
CA ASN A 89 -12.79 -2.41 -3.25
C ASN A 89 -11.92 -2.19 -2.00
N ASN A 90 -10.77 -1.54 -2.15
CA ASN A 90 -9.85 -1.29 -1.04
C ASN A 90 -9.81 0.18 -0.63
N ILE A 91 -9.35 0.42 0.59
CA ILE A 91 -8.98 1.74 1.10
C ILE A 91 -7.46 1.78 1.28
N PHE A 92 -6.81 2.77 0.68
CA PHE A 92 -5.40 3.07 0.81
C PHE A 92 -5.25 4.48 1.40
N ALA A 93 -5.19 4.56 2.72
CA ALA A 93 -5.05 5.80 3.48
C ALA A 93 -3.59 6.01 3.88
N ASN A 94 -2.98 7.10 3.46
CA ASN A 94 -1.57 7.42 3.75
C ASN A 94 -0.62 6.30 3.28
N VAL A 95 -0.83 5.78 2.08
CA VAL A 95 0.01 4.75 1.47
C VAL A 95 0.92 5.37 0.42
N GLY A 96 2.20 4.97 0.39
CA GLY A 96 3.17 5.45 -0.59
C GLY A 96 3.78 6.82 -0.24
N TRP A 97 3.73 7.24 1.02
CA TRP A 97 4.30 8.51 1.44
C TRP A 97 5.83 8.59 1.32
N LYS A 98 6.51 7.45 1.38
CA LYS A 98 7.95 7.31 1.24
C LYS A 98 8.36 7.06 -0.21
N SER A 99 7.74 7.67 -1.21
CA SER A 99 8.12 7.42 -2.60
C SER A 99 9.61 7.66 -2.81
N SER A 100 10.34 6.69 -3.36
CA SER A 100 11.73 6.89 -3.73
C SER A 100 11.81 7.87 -4.90
N VAL A 101 12.92 8.61 -4.98
CA VAL A 101 13.19 9.55 -6.07
C VAL A 101 13.12 8.86 -7.45
N GLU A 102 13.26 7.55 -7.49
CA GLU A 102 13.30 6.73 -8.71
C GLU A 102 11.95 6.21 -9.19
N SER A 103 10.94 6.13 -8.31
CA SER A 103 9.60 5.64 -8.68
C SER A 103 8.50 6.47 -8.03
N ASN A 104 8.23 7.58 -8.61
CA ASN A 104 7.24 8.57 -8.18
C ASN A 104 5.80 8.18 -8.51
N VAL A 105 5.49 6.89 -8.49
CA VAL A 105 4.19 6.38 -8.89
C VAL A 105 3.49 5.76 -7.68
N PHE A 106 2.20 5.90 -7.61
CA PHE A 106 1.39 5.21 -6.61
C PHE A 106 1.26 3.72 -6.94
N TRP A 107 0.98 3.42 -8.22
CA TRP A 107 0.88 2.06 -8.75
C TRP A 107 2.09 1.76 -9.62
N GLN A 108 3.06 1.03 -9.09
CA GLN A 108 4.21 0.59 -9.87
C GLN A 108 3.94 -0.78 -10.47
N ILE A 109 3.83 -0.80 -11.79
CA ILE A 109 3.65 -2.01 -12.57
C ILE A 109 4.90 -2.23 -13.43
N SER A 110 5.41 -3.44 -13.45
CA SER A 110 6.50 -3.86 -14.35
C SER A 110 6.13 -5.16 -15.04
N ILE A 111 6.32 -5.18 -16.36
CA ILE A 111 5.97 -6.32 -17.21
C ILE A 111 7.15 -7.30 -17.26
N PRO A 112 6.94 -8.62 -17.11
CA PRO A 112 7.99 -9.64 -17.28
C PRO A 112 8.27 -9.88 -18.77
N LYS A 113 8.86 -8.91 -19.48
CA LYS A 113 9.02 -8.89 -20.95
C LYS A 113 9.70 -10.11 -21.55
N LYS A 114 10.47 -10.88 -20.75
CA LYS A 114 11.19 -12.08 -21.21
C LYS A 114 10.47 -13.39 -20.87
N ASP A 115 9.35 -13.31 -20.16
CA ASP A 115 8.57 -14.47 -19.76
C ASP A 115 7.43 -14.70 -20.77
N GLU A 116 7.26 -15.93 -21.22
CA GLU A 116 6.21 -16.27 -22.20
C GLU A 116 4.79 -15.98 -21.67
N ARG A 117 4.60 -16.01 -20.34
CA ARG A 117 3.33 -15.67 -19.68
C ARG A 117 2.96 -14.20 -19.80
N ALA A 118 3.87 -13.31 -20.24
CA ALA A 118 3.58 -11.90 -20.43
C ALA A 118 2.45 -11.64 -21.44
N GLN A 119 2.23 -12.55 -22.38
CA GLN A 119 1.10 -12.50 -23.33
C GLN A 119 -0.26 -12.67 -22.62
N ASP A 120 -0.29 -13.38 -21.49
CA ASP A 120 -1.50 -13.71 -20.74
C ASP A 120 -1.84 -12.67 -19.66
N ILE A 121 -1.12 -11.55 -19.60
CA ILE A 121 -1.37 -10.52 -18.60
C ILE A 121 -2.82 -10.03 -18.68
N ARG A 122 -3.49 -10.06 -17.54
CA ARG A 122 -4.83 -9.50 -17.32
C ARG A 122 -4.88 -8.89 -15.93
N MET A 123 -5.13 -7.60 -15.85
CA MET A 123 -5.11 -6.85 -14.61
C MET A 123 -6.39 -6.02 -14.44
N SER A 124 -6.91 -5.97 -13.23
CA SER A 124 -8.00 -5.10 -12.80
C SER A 124 -7.60 -4.33 -11.55
N VAL A 125 -7.70 -3.01 -11.59
CA VAL A 125 -7.49 -2.11 -10.45
C VAL A 125 -8.69 -1.16 -10.41
N CYS A 126 -9.69 -1.48 -9.60
CA CYS A 126 -10.99 -0.83 -9.66
C CYS A 126 -11.59 -0.55 -8.28
N ASN A 127 -12.40 0.51 -8.21
CA ASN A 127 -13.20 0.83 -7.01
C ASN A 127 -12.36 0.96 -5.73
N ASN A 128 -11.18 1.53 -5.83
CA ASN A 128 -10.32 1.78 -4.67
C ASN A 128 -10.36 3.25 -4.28
N ASN A 129 -10.36 3.53 -2.99
CA ASN A 129 -10.18 4.87 -2.45
C ASN A 129 -8.72 5.06 -2.04
N LEU A 130 -8.06 6.08 -2.59
CA LEU A 130 -6.67 6.42 -2.33
C LEU A 130 -6.58 7.86 -1.85
N PHE A 131 -6.17 8.08 -0.63
CA PHE A 131 -6.06 9.44 -0.10
C PHE A 131 -4.92 9.60 0.90
N PHE A 132 -4.54 10.86 1.11
CA PHE A 132 -3.69 11.27 2.22
C PHE A 132 -4.50 12.14 3.18
N SER A 133 -4.23 12.00 4.47
CA SER A 133 -4.83 12.84 5.49
C SER A 133 -4.26 14.27 5.42
N GLU A 134 -4.93 15.22 6.08
CA GLU A 134 -4.48 16.61 6.11
C GLU A 134 -3.06 16.77 6.68
N GLU A 135 -2.66 15.93 7.63
CA GLU A 135 -1.31 15.93 8.19
C GLU A 135 -0.26 15.65 7.11
N PHE A 136 -0.53 14.66 6.26
CA PHE A 136 0.35 14.34 5.14
C PHE A 136 0.33 15.41 4.06
N GLU A 137 -0.81 16.00 3.76
CA GLU A 137 -0.88 17.10 2.78
C GLU A 137 -0.09 18.32 3.25
N ARG A 138 -0.14 18.66 4.55
CA ARG A 138 0.71 19.70 5.15
C ARG A 138 2.20 19.36 5.06
N LEU A 139 2.56 18.11 5.32
CA LEU A 139 3.94 17.63 5.21
C LEU A 139 4.45 17.72 3.77
N PHE A 140 3.63 17.34 2.82
CA PHE A 140 3.97 17.44 1.41
C PHE A 140 4.13 18.89 0.94
N ALA A 141 3.34 19.80 1.44
CA ALA A 141 3.50 21.22 1.16
C ALA A 141 4.83 21.78 1.73
N LYS A 142 5.30 21.23 2.86
CA LYS A 142 6.61 21.58 3.45
C LYS A 142 7.80 21.08 2.61
N TYR A 143 7.65 19.95 1.91
CA TYR A 143 8.73 19.30 1.14
C TYR A 143 8.36 19.06 -0.33
N PRO A 144 7.98 20.08 -1.10
CA PRO A 144 7.42 19.91 -2.45
C PRO A 144 8.41 19.30 -3.45
N GLN A 145 9.72 19.47 -3.22
CA GLN A 145 10.77 18.91 -4.08
C GLN A 145 10.81 17.37 -4.05
N ASN A 146 10.23 16.76 -3.02
CA ASN A 146 10.26 15.31 -2.82
C ASN A 146 9.03 14.60 -3.39
N LEU A 147 8.15 15.32 -4.06
CA LEU A 147 6.84 14.83 -4.45
C LEU A 147 6.55 15.03 -5.92
N LYS A 148 6.82 14.00 -6.68
CA LYS A 148 6.17 13.83 -7.99
C LYS A 148 5.23 12.64 -7.85
N ARG A 149 3.94 12.83 -8.11
CA ARG A 149 2.94 11.76 -7.98
C ARG A 149 2.37 11.45 -9.35
N ASN A 150 2.96 10.49 -10.03
CA ASN A 150 2.30 9.86 -11.15
C ASN A 150 1.40 8.74 -10.63
N THR A 151 0.22 8.60 -11.20
CA THR A 151 -0.72 7.55 -10.78
C THR A 151 -0.20 6.17 -11.12
N LEU A 152 0.27 5.98 -12.36
CA LEU A 152 0.76 4.71 -12.91
C LEU A 152 2.18 4.85 -13.44
N SER A 153 2.92 3.77 -13.47
CA SER A 153 4.17 3.63 -14.22
C SER A 153 3.92 3.55 -15.73
N ASP A 154 4.96 3.77 -16.52
CA ASP A 154 4.88 3.71 -18.00
C ASP A 154 4.37 2.34 -18.48
N ASP A 155 4.86 1.23 -17.92
CA ASP A 155 4.35 -0.12 -18.21
C ASP A 155 2.84 -0.24 -17.87
N GLY A 156 2.37 0.45 -16.83
CA GLY A 156 0.94 0.49 -16.48
C GLY A 156 0.10 1.20 -17.53
N TYR A 157 0.55 2.34 -18.04
CA TYR A 157 -0.12 3.04 -19.15
C TYR A 157 -0.12 2.21 -20.42
N GLN A 158 1.02 1.57 -20.75
CA GLN A 158 1.11 0.67 -21.89
C GLN A 158 0.07 -0.46 -21.81
N LEU A 159 -0.11 -1.07 -20.65
CA LEU A 159 -1.08 -2.16 -20.45
C LEU A 159 -2.53 -1.69 -20.59
N ILE A 160 -2.84 -0.41 -20.26
CA ILE A 160 -4.16 0.16 -20.54
C ILE A 160 -4.37 0.27 -22.05
N GLU A 161 -3.41 0.81 -22.78
CA GLU A 161 -3.48 0.95 -24.25
C GLU A 161 -3.62 -0.41 -24.97
N GLU A 162 -2.97 -1.45 -24.42
CA GLU A 162 -3.08 -2.82 -24.93
C GLU A 162 -4.38 -3.53 -24.50
N GLY A 163 -5.24 -2.90 -23.70
CA GLY A 163 -6.46 -3.52 -23.16
C GLY A 163 -6.22 -4.65 -22.15
N LYS A 164 -5.02 -4.72 -21.59
CA LYS A 164 -4.60 -5.73 -20.59
C LYS A 164 -4.78 -5.29 -19.14
N LEU A 165 -4.89 -3.97 -18.90
CA LEU A 165 -5.17 -3.40 -17.58
C LEU A 165 -6.49 -2.61 -17.63
N THR A 166 -7.46 -3.03 -16.85
CA THR A 166 -8.65 -2.24 -16.51
C THR A 166 -8.32 -1.39 -15.29
N PHE A 167 -8.27 -0.06 -15.46
CA PHE A 167 -8.04 0.89 -14.37
C PHE A 167 -9.18 1.90 -14.34
N LYS A 168 -10.17 1.67 -13.48
CA LYS A 168 -11.39 2.48 -13.47
C LYS A 168 -12.02 2.61 -12.09
N ASP A 169 -12.86 3.62 -11.94
CA ASP A 169 -13.67 3.87 -10.74
C ASP A 169 -12.83 4.01 -9.45
N ASN A 170 -11.51 4.21 -9.59
CA ASN A 170 -10.66 4.59 -8.47
C ASN A 170 -10.86 6.08 -8.18
N PHE A 171 -10.84 6.44 -6.90
CA PHE A 171 -11.12 7.82 -6.48
C PHE A 171 -10.28 8.22 -5.27
N SER A 172 -10.38 9.50 -4.91
CA SER A 172 -9.76 10.03 -3.70
C SER A 172 -10.82 10.73 -2.87
N GLU A 173 -11.11 10.19 -1.71
CA GLU A 173 -12.00 10.75 -0.69
C GLU A 173 -11.31 10.63 0.66
N VAL A 174 -11.07 11.74 1.32
CA VAL A 174 -10.51 11.75 2.68
C VAL A 174 -11.56 11.22 3.64
N LEU A 175 -11.24 10.11 4.31
CA LEU A 175 -12.09 9.49 5.30
C LEU A 175 -11.60 9.83 6.71
N THR A 176 -12.54 10.10 7.61
CA THR A 176 -12.30 10.12 9.05
C THR A 176 -12.69 8.75 9.60
N PHE A 177 -11.71 8.04 10.14
CA PHE A 177 -11.95 6.77 10.82
C PHE A 177 -12.29 6.99 12.29
N ASP A 178 -13.10 6.11 12.87
CA ASP A 178 -13.58 6.24 14.25
C ASP A 178 -12.43 6.18 15.26
N TYR A 179 -11.51 5.22 15.10
CA TYR A 179 -10.39 5.04 16.01
C TYR A 179 -9.16 4.46 15.29
N PRO A 180 -8.48 5.25 14.44
CA PRO A 180 -7.27 4.81 13.75
C PRO A 180 -6.06 4.89 14.69
N PRO A 181 -4.97 4.16 14.39
CA PRO A 181 -3.71 4.35 15.09
C PRO A 181 -3.14 5.76 14.87
N VAL A 182 -2.41 6.26 15.86
CA VAL A 182 -1.74 7.57 15.77
C VAL A 182 -0.65 7.50 14.69
N LEU A 183 -0.59 8.54 13.85
CA LEU A 183 0.43 8.66 12.82
C LEU A 183 1.78 9.10 13.46
N PRO A 184 2.89 8.45 13.13
CA PRO A 184 4.22 8.80 13.63
C PRO A 184 4.78 10.02 12.88
N MET A 185 4.11 11.17 12.95
CA MET A 185 4.40 12.34 12.12
C MET A 185 5.80 12.92 12.37
N GLU A 186 6.34 12.81 13.58
CA GLU A 186 7.71 13.24 13.87
C GLU A 186 8.74 12.40 13.10
N TYR A 187 8.58 11.08 13.10
CA TYR A 187 9.42 10.19 12.31
C TYR A 187 9.33 10.50 10.82
N ILE A 188 8.12 10.68 10.31
CA ILE A 188 7.86 10.92 8.89
C ILE A 188 8.42 12.29 8.48
N ASP A 189 8.26 13.34 9.28
CA ASP A 189 8.83 14.67 9.03
C ASP A 189 10.37 14.61 8.99
N LYS A 190 10.98 13.94 9.95
CA LYS A 190 12.44 13.75 9.96
C LYS A 190 12.95 12.91 8.80
N PHE A 191 12.19 11.90 8.38
CA PHE A 191 12.51 11.15 7.17
C PHE A 191 12.53 12.06 5.93
N PHE A 192 11.53 12.93 5.74
CA PHE A 192 11.48 13.88 4.62
C PHE A 192 12.56 14.95 4.70
N GLU A 193 12.84 15.49 5.88
CA GLU A 193 13.92 16.46 6.11
C GLU A 193 15.29 15.91 5.68
N ASN A 194 15.51 14.62 5.83
CA ASN A 194 16.78 13.96 5.61
C ASN A 194 16.80 13.02 4.40
N MET A 195 15.80 13.09 3.51
CA MET A 195 15.76 12.25 2.30
C MET A 195 17.05 12.35 1.49
N GLY A 196 17.70 11.20 1.28
CA GLY A 196 19.00 11.13 0.60
C GLY A 196 20.22 11.33 1.49
N SER A 197 20.06 11.56 2.81
CA SER A 197 21.13 11.68 3.77
C SER A 197 21.14 10.52 4.79
N ASN A 198 22.11 10.52 5.69
CA ASN A 198 22.38 9.46 6.65
C ASN A 198 21.15 9.06 7.48
N MET A 199 20.73 7.80 7.43
CA MET A 199 19.61 7.22 8.17
C MET A 199 19.71 7.37 9.70
N SER A 200 20.90 7.57 10.24
CA SER A 200 21.10 7.76 11.68
C SER A 200 20.35 8.93 12.28
N LYS A 201 19.83 9.85 11.46
CA LYS A 201 19.14 11.05 11.93
C LYS A 201 17.66 10.81 12.32
N TRP A 202 17.05 9.72 11.89
CA TRP A 202 15.65 9.41 12.20
C TRP A 202 15.44 7.96 12.68
N ALA A 203 16.45 7.10 12.59
CA ALA A 203 16.35 5.69 12.93
C ALA A 203 16.01 5.43 14.41
N ASP A 204 16.36 6.39 15.28
CA ASP A 204 16.10 6.31 16.71
C ASP A 204 14.71 6.86 17.10
N LEU A 205 13.98 7.45 16.14
CA LEU A 205 12.62 7.93 16.40
C LEU A 205 11.61 6.78 16.36
N PRO A 206 10.63 6.75 17.25
CA PRO A 206 9.60 5.74 17.21
C PRO A 206 8.74 5.87 15.95
N PHE A 207 8.50 4.75 15.27
CA PHE A 207 7.58 4.70 14.14
C PHE A 207 6.11 4.54 14.58
N TYR A 208 5.90 4.06 15.78
CA TYR A 208 4.59 3.96 16.40
C TYR A 208 4.72 4.16 17.92
N VAL A 209 3.82 4.93 18.45
CA VAL A 209 3.70 5.20 19.89
C VAL A 209 2.27 4.93 20.30
N ASP A 210 2.06 4.51 21.55
CA ASP A 210 0.73 4.40 22.13
C ASP A 210 0.20 5.77 22.59
N GLU A 211 -1.00 5.80 23.16
CA GLU A 211 -1.62 7.03 23.65
C GLU A 211 -0.82 7.68 24.79
N ASP A 212 -0.03 6.91 25.51
CA ASP A 212 0.81 7.39 26.60
C ASP A 212 2.20 7.83 26.11
N GLY A 213 2.45 7.76 24.77
CA GLY A 213 3.74 8.10 24.16
C GLY A 213 4.80 7.03 24.36
N ILE A 214 4.41 5.82 24.72
CA ILE A 214 5.34 4.71 24.94
C ILE A 214 5.61 4.02 23.61
N GLU A 215 6.89 3.96 23.24
CA GLU A 215 7.33 3.20 22.08
C GLU A 215 7.07 1.72 22.32
N GLY A 216 6.38 1.07 21.41
CA GLY A 216 6.19 -0.36 21.51
C GLY A 216 4.96 -0.93 20.85
N ILE A 217 4.73 -2.20 21.15
CA ILE A 217 3.57 -2.94 20.67
C ILE A 217 2.38 -2.56 21.54
N GLU A 218 1.37 -1.93 20.95
CA GLU A 218 0.09 -1.71 21.62
C GLU A 218 -0.62 -3.06 21.84
N VAL A 219 -0.23 -3.72 22.92
CA VAL A 219 -0.83 -4.99 23.27
C VAL A 219 -2.24 -4.71 23.82
N GLY A 220 -3.24 -5.23 23.13
CA GLY A 220 -4.63 -5.18 23.58
C GLY A 220 -5.49 -4.06 23.04
N LYS A 221 -4.93 -3.05 22.32
CA LYS A 221 -5.74 -2.05 21.64
C LYS A 221 -6.28 -2.58 20.31
N THR A 222 -7.54 -2.36 20.05
CA THR A 222 -8.19 -2.65 18.78
C THR A 222 -8.51 -1.34 18.10
N PHE A 223 -7.81 -1.04 17.00
CA PHE A 223 -8.13 0.11 16.15
C PHE A 223 -9.32 -0.22 15.27
N THR A 224 -10.13 0.79 14.98
CA THR A 224 -11.26 0.66 14.06
C THR A 224 -11.13 1.63 12.90
N PHE A 225 -11.36 1.11 11.71
CA PHE A 225 -11.34 1.88 10.47
C PHE A 225 -12.75 2.05 9.91
N HIS A 226 -13.76 2.10 10.79
CA HIS A 226 -15.10 2.47 10.40
C HIS A 226 -15.13 3.94 10.00
N TYR A 227 -15.97 4.26 9.04
CA TYR A 227 -16.14 5.60 8.49
C TYR A 227 -17.62 5.87 8.21
N SER A 228 -17.94 7.14 7.94
CA SER A 228 -19.35 7.56 7.74
C SER A 228 -20.03 6.79 6.62
N THR A 229 -21.25 6.33 6.89
CA THR A 229 -22.14 5.70 5.88
C THR A 229 -22.59 6.69 4.79
N SER A 230 -22.40 7.99 4.98
CA SER A 230 -22.65 9.02 3.97
C SER A 230 -21.48 9.26 3.01
N SER A 231 -20.32 8.63 3.25
CA SER A 231 -19.16 8.74 2.35
C SER A 231 -19.41 8.00 1.03
N LYS A 232 -18.72 8.42 -0.03
CA LYS A 232 -18.73 7.70 -1.30
C LYS A 232 -18.23 6.26 -1.12
N SER A 233 -17.24 6.07 -0.25
CA SER A 233 -16.65 4.76 0.06
C SER A 233 -17.66 3.76 0.62
N ALA A 234 -18.77 4.22 1.21
CA ALA A 234 -19.82 3.35 1.76
C ALA A 234 -20.64 2.60 0.70
N THR A 235 -20.59 3.05 -0.55
CA THR A 235 -21.37 2.45 -1.66
C THR A 235 -20.51 2.20 -2.91
N ALA A 236 -19.20 2.35 -2.81
CA ALA A 236 -18.30 2.35 -3.95
C ALA A 236 -17.86 0.95 -4.41
N SER A 237 -18.19 -0.11 -3.68
CA SER A 237 -17.79 -1.46 -4.10
C SER A 237 -18.48 -1.93 -5.38
N THR A 238 -17.92 -2.92 -6.02
CA THR A 238 -18.51 -3.57 -7.21
C THR A 238 -19.93 -4.10 -6.97
N THR A 239 -20.31 -4.32 -5.71
CA THR A 239 -21.66 -4.75 -5.28
C THR A 239 -22.49 -3.62 -4.68
N GLN A 240 -22.08 -2.36 -4.84
CA GLN A 240 -22.72 -1.16 -4.28
C GLN A 240 -22.74 -1.14 -2.73
N GLY A 241 -21.83 -1.84 -2.09
CA GLY A 241 -21.62 -1.81 -0.65
C GLY A 241 -20.35 -1.05 -0.26
N PRO A 242 -19.95 -1.09 1.01
CA PRO A 242 -18.74 -0.45 1.49
C PRO A 242 -17.49 -1.10 0.90
N ILE A 243 -16.45 -0.29 0.74
CA ILE A 243 -15.09 -0.76 0.41
C ILE A 243 -14.23 -0.82 1.67
N GLY A 244 -13.07 -1.47 1.59
CA GLY A 244 -12.21 -1.71 2.74
C GLY A 244 -12.58 -2.95 3.52
N ALA A 245 -11.83 -3.23 4.59
CA ALA A 245 -12.08 -4.37 5.46
C ALA A 245 -13.29 -4.14 6.38
N SER A 246 -13.97 -5.21 6.73
CA SER A 246 -15.22 -5.18 7.51
C SER A 246 -15.28 -6.35 8.53
N PHE A 247 -14.54 -6.23 9.63
CA PHE A 247 -14.66 -7.18 10.77
C PHE A 247 -14.30 -6.51 12.10
#